data_ff416f46e64df390c5bad94293280e71
#
_entry.id   ff416f46e64df390c5bad94293280e71
#
_cell.length_a   1.000
_cell.length_b   1.000
_cell.length_c   1.000
_cell.angle_alpha   90.00
_cell.angle_beta   90.00
_cell.angle_gamma   90.00
#
_symmetry.space_group_name_H-M   'P 1'
#
loop_
_entity.id
_entity.type
_entity.pdbx_description
1 polymer ?
#
loop_
_entity_poly.entity_id
_entity_poly.type
_entity_poly.pdbx_seq_one_letter_code
_entity_poly.pdbx_strand_id
1 'polypeptide(L)'
;MLRERYGAAWSPAQGADDAAVNEVIATLLRHRSVRAYADRALPDDILETIAAAAQSAPTSSNLQAWSVVAVRDAERRARLASFAGNQRHVAKAPLLLVFIADLSRLRRVSEVEQMPGGGLEFLEAFLVGVADAAFAAQNTVVALESLGLGCCYIGGMRNQPEAVAQELGLPKEAFAVFGLTIGYPDPDVVTDVKPRLPAPLVLHEERYQAETAEALADYNASMSAFQQMQQMPESGWTGQASRRVRGAEALSGRDRLASALAELGFGLK
;
A
#
# COMPACT_ATOMS: atom_id res chain seq x y z
N MET A 1 3.70 -10.88 -20.07
CA MET A 1 3.10 -10.16 -18.92
C MET A 1 2.34 -11.07 -17.96
N LEU A 2 1.28 -11.78 -18.38
CA LEU A 2 0.55 -12.67 -17.45
C LEU A 2 1.43 -13.84 -16.96
N ARG A 3 2.29 -14.41 -17.82
CA ARG A 3 3.30 -15.41 -17.41
C ARG A 3 4.29 -14.89 -16.38
N GLU A 4 4.72 -13.66 -16.47
CA GLU A 4 5.62 -13.04 -15.47
C GLU A 4 4.90 -12.89 -14.13
N ARG A 5 3.61 -12.51 -14.16
CA ARG A 5 2.81 -12.32 -12.96
C ARG A 5 2.42 -13.62 -12.25
N TYR A 6 2.16 -14.70 -12.98
CA TYR A 6 1.64 -15.95 -12.42
C TYR A 6 2.61 -17.15 -12.53
N GLY A 7 3.76 -16.97 -13.21
CA GLY A 7 4.74 -18.05 -13.40
C GLY A 7 4.19 -19.22 -14.22
N ALA A 8 4.67 -20.41 -13.95
CA ALA A 8 4.24 -21.65 -14.62
C ALA A 8 2.76 -22.02 -14.39
N ALA A 9 2.15 -21.50 -13.33
CA ALA A 9 0.73 -21.71 -13.02
C ALA A 9 -0.23 -20.97 -13.98
N TRP A 10 0.29 -20.09 -14.84
CA TRP A 10 -0.51 -19.45 -15.87
C TRP A 10 -0.79 -20.44 -17.00
N SER A 11 -2.02 -20.95 -17.04
CA SER A 11 -2.57 -21.62 -18.21
C SER A 11 -3.64 -20.70 -18.80
N PRO A 12 -3.47 -20.14 -20.02
CA PRO A 12 -4.55 -19.42 -20.65
C PRO A 12 -5.73 -20.39 -20.83
N ALA A 13 -6.92 -20.03 -20.40
CA ALA A 13 -8.13 -20.66 -20.90
C ALA A 13 -8.07 -20.62 -22.43
N GLN A 14 -8.44 -21.70 -23.11
CA GLN A 14 -8.37 -21.78 -24.58
C GLN A 14 -9.05 -20.55 -25.18
N GLY A 15 -8.29 -19.68 -25.85
CA GLY A 15 -8.78 -18.46 -26.48
C GLY A 15 -8.58 -17.15 -25.73
N ALA A 16 -7.95 -17.13 -24.56
CA ALA A 16 -7.52 -15.88 -23.92
C ALA A 16 -6.23 -15.37 -24.57
N ASP A 17 -6.37 -14.72 -25.70
CA ASP A 17 -5.29 -13.96 -26.32
C ASP A 17 -4.90 -12.77 -25.43
N ASP A 18 -3.62 -12.33 -25.52
CA ASP A 18 -3.12 -11.05 -24.97
C ASP A 18 -3.92 -9.83 -25.51
N ALA A 19 -4.87 -10.05 -26.44
CA ALA A 19 -5.72 -9.03 -27.07
C ALA A 19 -6.61 -8.22 -26.11
N ALA A 20 -6.87 -8.72 -24.89
CA ALA A 20 -7.60 -7.99 -23.85
C ALA A 20 -6.71 -7.06 -22.99
N VAL A 21 -5.39 -7.06 -23.20
CA VAL A 21 -4.44 -6.28 -22.40
C VAL A 21 -4.23 -4.91 -23.05
N ASN A 22 -4.99 -3.91 -22.59
CA ASN A 22 -4.76 -2.51 -22.94
C ASN A 22 -3.60 -1.90 -22.11
N GLU A 23 -3.25 -0.64 -22.38
CA GLU A 23 -2.13 0.04 -21.70
C GLU A 23 -2.31 0.13 -20.18
N VAL A 24 -3.54 0.30 -19.69
CA VAL A 24 -3.83 0.36 -18.25
C VAL A 24 -3.57 -1.01 -17.61
N ILE A 25 -4.10 -2.08 -18.21
CA ILE A 25 -3.87 -3.44 -17.72
C ILE A 25 -2.38 -3.79 -17.80
N ALA A 26 -1.70 -3.38 -18.87
CA ALA A 26 -0.26 -3.58 -19.01
C ALA A 26 0.53 -2.87 -17.90
N THR A 27 0.15 -1.64 -17.52
CA THR A 27 0.76 -0.91 -16.41
C THR A 27 0.55 -1.65 -15.08
N LEU A 28 -0.66 -2.10 -14.80
CA LEU A 28 -0.98 -2.89 -13.60
C LEU A 28 -0.16 -4.19 -13.54
N LEU A 29 -0.03 -4.90 -14.64
CA LEU A 29 0.69 -6.18 -14.70
C LEU A 29 2.21 -6.01 -14.54
N ARG A 30 2.77 -4.86 -14.94
CA ARG A 30 4.20 -4.53 -14.78
C ARG A 30 4.54 -3.99 -13.40
N HIS A 31 3.56 -3.78 -12.51
CA HIS A 31 3.82 -3.25 -11.18
C HIS A 31 4.94 -4.00 -10.46
N ARG A 32 5.90 -3.24 -9.93
CA ARG A 32 6.97 -3.71 -9.05
C ARG A 32 7.29 -2.68 -7.98
N SER A 33 7.65 -3.14 -6.78
CA SER A 33 8.09 -2.23 -5.72
C SER A 33 9.50 -1.73 -5.96
N VAL A 34 9.66 -0.42 -6.14
CA VAL A 34 10.95 0.26 -6.34
C VAL A 34 11.44 0.85 -5.03
N ARG A 35 12.70 0.55 -4.65
CA ARG A 35 13.33 1.00 -3.40
C ARG A 35 14.68 1.68 -3.60
N ALA A 36 15.14 1.77 -4.86
CA ALA A 36 16.29 2.54 -5.27
C ALA A 36 15.86 3.56 -6.32
N TYR A 37 16.30 4.79 -6.16
CA TYR A 37 15.87 5.91 -6.98
C TYR A 37 17.08 6.60 -7.58
N ALA A 38 16.98 6.94 -8.87
CA ALA A 38 17.94 7.77 -9.56
C ALA A 38 17.95 9.20 -8.98
N ASP A 39 19.11 9.86 -9.06
CA ASP A 39 19.24 11.28 -8.74
C ASP A 39 18.66 12.14 -9.90
N ARG A 40 17.35 12.14 -9.97
CA ARG A 40 16.58 12.85 -10.99
C ARG A 40 15.40 13.56 -10.33
N ALA A 41 15.26 14.87 -10.58
CA ALA A 41 14.15 15.66 -10.07
C ALA A 41 12.80 15.15 -10.59
N LEU A 42 11.80 15.16 -9.72
CA LEU A 42 10.42 14.92 -10.10
C LEU A 42 9.87 16.14 -10.86
N PRO A 43 8.84 15.98 -11.72
CA PRO A 43 8.13 17.10 -12.34
C PRO A 43 7.59 18.08 -11.28
N ASP A 44 7.58 19.36 -11.58
CA ASP A 44 7.14 20.40 -10.65
C ASP A 44 5.66 20.26 -10.29
N ASP A 45 4.83 19.87 -11.25
CA ASP A 45 3.38 19.66 -11.17
C ASP A 45 2.97 18.25 -10.70
N ILE A 46 3.94 17.45 -10.22
CA ILE A 46 3.66 16.04 -9.85
C ILE A 46 2.61 15.91 -8.74
N LEU A 47 2.56 16.85 -7.79
CA LEU A 47 1.59 16.79 -6.69
C LEU A 47 0.16 17.06 -7.17
N GLU A 48 -0.04 17.97 -8.09
CA GLU A 48 -1.32 18.25 -8.71
C GLU A 48 -1.83 17.04 -9.50
N THR A 49 -0.96 16.44 -10.30
CA THR A 49 -1.27 15.22 -11.07
C THR A 49 -1.64 14.05 -10.14
N ILE A 50 -0.86 13.85 -9.07
CA ILE A 50 -1.12 12.81 -8.06
C ILE A 50 -2.46 13.07 -7.36
N ALA A 51 -2.71 14.32 -6.95
CA ALA A 51 -3.95 14.68 -6.26
C ALA A 51 -5.17 14.39 -7.14
N ALA A 52 -5.14 14.78 -8.42
CA ALA A 52 -6.21 14.51 -9.36
C ALA A 52 -6.46 13.00 -9.56
N ALA A 53 -5.37 12.21 -9.72
CA ALA A 53 -5.47 10.77 -9.85
C ALA A 53 -6.04 10.10 -8.58
N ALA A 54 -5.55 10.50 -7.40
CA ALA A 54 -6.01 10.00 -6.12
C ALA A 54 -7.49 10.30 -5.87
N GLN A 55 -7.93 11.53 -6.15
CA GLN A 55 -9.32 11.99 -5.99
C GLN A 55 -10.29 11.34 -6.99
N SER A 56 -9.77 10.77 -8.08
CA SER A 56 -10.58 10.00 -9.04
C SER A 56 -10.94 8.59 -8.56
N ALA A 57 -10.43 8.16 -7.40
CA ALA A 57 -10.80 6.89 -6.80
C ALA A 57 -12.25 6.91 -6.27
N PRO A 58 -12.95 5.76 -6.29
CA PRO A 58 -14.25 5.67 -5.62
C PRO A 58 -14.08 5.83 -4.10
N THR A 59 -15.11 6.34 -3.45
CA THR A 59 -15.17 6.49 -1.99
C THR A 59 -16.54 6.05 -1.48
N SER A 60 -16.57 5.45 -0.29
CA SER A 60 -17.82 4.99 0.30
C SER A 60 -18.75 6.17 0.57
N SER A 61 -19.97 6.11 0.03
CA SER A 61 -21.03 7.14 0.18
C SER A 61 -20.53 8.57 -0.10
N ASN A 62 -19.51 8.72 -0.92
CA ASN A 62 -18.83 9.98 -1.18
C ASN A 62 -18.32 10.71 0.08
N LEU A 63 -18.00 9.96 1.15
CA LEU A 63 -17.52 10.52 2.41
C LEU A 63 -16.10 11.10 2.29
N GLN A 64 -15.30 10.58 1.35
CA GLN A 64 -13.92 11.02 1.13
C GLN A 64 -13.12 11.06 2.43
N ALA A 65 -13.21 9.97 3.21
CA ALA A 65 -12.68 9.84 4.57
C ALA A 65 -11.15 9.61 4.59
N TRP A 66 -10.43 10.30 3.72
CA TRP A 66 -8.99 10.18 3.59
C TRP A 66 -8.30 11.52 3.33
N SER A 67 -7.02 11.58 3.66
CA SER A 67 -6.12 12.67 3.35
C SER A 67 -4.75 12.12 2.96
N VAL A 68 -3.90 12.97 2.37
CA VAL A 68 -2.51 12.62 2.08
C VAL A 68 -1.59 13.77 2.46
N VAL A 69 -0.45 13.45 3.11
CA VAL A 69 0.61 14.42 3.39
C VAL A 69 1.80 14.13 2.50
N ALA A 70 2.23 15.12 1.71
CA ALA A 70 3.43 15.05 0.89
C ALA A 70 4.65 15.57 1.67
N VAL A 71 5.70 14.77 1.75
CA VAL A 71 6.92 15.07 2.51
C VAL A 71 8.10 15.14 1.55
N ARG A 72 8.59 16.37 1.27
CA ARG A 72 9.79 16.65 0.46
C ARG A 72 11.02 16.98 1.34
N ASP A 73 10.81 17.38 2.58
CA ASP A 73 11.87 17.71 3.50
C ASP A 73 12.68 16.45 3.88
N ALA A 74 13.99 16.48 3.67
CA ALA A 74 14.87 15.33 3.85
C ALA A 74 15.01 14.92 5.32
N GLU A 75 15.04 15.87 6.25
CA GLU A 75 15.16 15.58 7.66
C GLU A 75 13.87 14.95 8.20
N ARG A 76 12.71 15.47 7.77
CA ARG A 76 11.41 14.88 8.11
C ARG A 76 11.26 13.46 7.56
N ARG A 77 11.68 13.21 6.31
CA ARG A 77 11.73 11.85 5.77
C ARG A 77 12.64 10.93 6.57
N ALA A 78 13.79 11.42 7.02
CA ALA A 78 14.71 10.63 7.85
C ALA A 78 14.09 10.27 9.21
N ARG A 79 13.38 11.21 9.88
CA ARG A 79 12.65 10.91 11.12
C ARG A 79 11.53 9.90 10.88
N LEU A 80 10.71 10.07 9.83
CA LEU A 80 9.68 9.11 9.45
C LEU A 80 10.26 7.74 9.10
N ALA A 81 11.41 7.68 8.45
CA ALA A 81 12.11 6.43 8.17
C ALA A 81 12.51 5.69 9.47
N SER A 82 12.95 6.42 10.50
CA SER A 82 13.29 5.83 11.80
C SER A 82 12.07 5.22 12.48
N PHE A 83 10.93 5.90 12.47
CA PHE A 83 9.67 5.35 12.98
C PHE A 83 9.17 4.14 12.18
N ALA A 84 9.47 4.11 10.89
CA ALA A 84 9.09 3.01 9.99
C ALA A 84 10.05 1.80 10.03
N GLY A 85 10.92 1.69 11.05
CA GLY A 85 11.88 0.59 11.18
C GLY A 85 13.19 0.81 10.43
N ASN A 86 13.67 2.04 10.38
CA ASN A 86 14.93 2.46 9.76
C ASN A 86 15.07 2.08 8.27
N GLN A 87 13.98 2.16 7.53
CA GLN A 87 13.96 1.81 6.10
C GLN A 87 14.69 2.88 5.28
N ARG A 88 15.91 2.58 4.87
CA ARG A 88 16.82 3.50 4.17
C ARG A 88 16.20 4.15 2.93
N HIS A 89 15.39 3.41 2.17
CA HIS A 89 14.76 3.94 0.96
C HIS A 89 13.67 4.99 1.26
N VAL A 90 13.10 5.00 2.47
CA VAL A 90 12.16 6.06 2.89
C VAL A 90 12.90 7.39 3.06
N ALA A 91 14.06 7.38 3.72
CA ALA A 91 14.88 8.58 3.88
C ALA A 91 15.44 9.12 2.55
N LYS A 92 15.75 8.21 1.60
CA LYS A 92 16.40 8.55 0.32
C LYS A 92 15.44 8.87 -0.82
N ALA A 93 14.16 8.52 -0.72
CA ALA A 93 13.19 8.80 -1.80
C ALA A 93 13.07 10.32 -2.04
N PRO A 94 12.98 10.78 -3.28
CA PRO A 94 12.75 12.21 -3.58
C PRO A 94 11.46 12.74 -2.96
N LEU A 95 10.42 11.91 -2.88
CA LEU A 95 9.12 12.25 -2.30
C LEU A 95 8.57 11.07 -1.50
N LEU A 96 7.97 11.38 -0.35
CA LEU A 96 7.17 10.46 0.44
C LEU A 96 5.75 11.01 0.56
N LEU A 97 4.76 10.24 0.15
CA LEU A 97 3.37 10.49 0.47
C LEU A 97 2.98 9.64 1.68
N VAL A 98 2.21 10.20 2.61
CA VAL A 98 1.62 9.44 3.72
C VAL A 98 0.11 9.53 3.58
N PHE A 99 -0.54 8.40 3.32
CA PHE A 99 -1.99 8.26 3.19
C PHE A 99 -2.62 8.03 4.56
N ILE A 100 -3.70 8.73 4.82
CA ILE A 100 -4.31 8.90 6.13
C ILE A 100 -5.79 8.53 6.06
N ALA A 101 -6.24 7.65 6.95
CA ALA A 101 -7.65 7.52 7.28
C ALA A 101 -8.02 8.74 8.12
N ASP A 102 -8.84 9.64 7.58
CA ASP A 102 -9.14 10.96 8.15
C ASP A 102 -10.63 11.12 8.41
N LEU A 103 -11.05 10.80 9.62
CA LEU A 103 -12.41 11.04 10.10
C LEU A 103 -12.58 12.44 10.68
N SER A 104 -11.49 13.14 10.97
CA SER A 104 -11.52 14.47 11.58
C SER A 104 -12.28 15.51 10.75
N ARG A 105 -12.21 15.38 9.41
CA ARG A 105 -12.99 16.21 8.50
C ARG A 105 -14.48 16.00 8.67
N LEU A 106 -14.92 14.74 8.76
CA LEU A 106 -16.33 14.39 8.95
C LEU A 106 -16.83 14.80 10.32
N ARG A 107 -15.96 14.74 11.35
CA ARG A 107 -16.27 15.27 12.69
C ARG A 107 -16.59 16.77 12.61
N ARG A 108 -15.72 17.56 11.99
CA ARG A 108 -15.96 19.02 11.82
C ARG A 108 -17.20 19.32 10.98
N VAL A 109 -17.47 18.53 9.93
CA VAL A 109 -18.70 18.68 9.14
C VAL A 109 -19.93 18.40 10.02
N SER A 110 -19.92 17.32 10.81
CA SER A 110 -21.02 17.01 11.72
C SER A 110 -21.26 18.12 12.75
N GLU A 111 -20.20 18.72 13.29
CA GLU A 111 -20.30 19.86 14.22
C GLU A 111 -20.93 21.09 13.56
N VAL A 112 -20.52 21.44 12.33
CA VAL A 112 -21.07 22.56 11.57
C VAL A 112 -22.57 22.35 11.28
N GLU A 113 -22.95 21.14 10.91
CA GLU A 113 -24.34 20.76 10.62
C GLU A 113 -25.15 20.46 11.89
N GLN A 114 -24.56 20.61 13.07
CA GLN A 114 -25.19 20.34 14.37
C GLN A 114 -25.74 18.90 14.49
N MET A 115 -25.05 17.96 13.85
CA MET A 115 -25.38 16.53 13.91
C MET A 115 -24.51 15.81 14.96
N PRO A 116 -25.01 14.74 15.59
CA PRO A 116 -24.26 14.06 16.67
C PRO A 116 -22.91 13.48 16.26
N GLY A 117 -22.72 13.11 14.97
CA GLY A 117 -21.51 12.47 14.48
C GLY A 117 -21.19 11.10 15.11
N GLY A 118 -22.17 10.50 15.82
CA GLY A 118 -21.97 9.26 16.58
C GLY A 118 -21.57 8.05 15.75
N GLY A 119 -21.85 8.05 14.43
CA GLY A 119 -21.40 7.01 13.51
C GLY A 119 -19.88 6.93 13.37
N LEU A 120 -19.16 8.03 13.65
CA LEU A 120 -17.69 8.06 13.59
C LEU A 120 -17.01 7.30 14.75
N GLU A 121 -17.77 6.93 15.78
CA GLU A 121 -17.31 6.17 16.95
C GLU A 121 -17.20 4.66 16.70
N PHE A 122 -17.72 4.17 15.56
CA PHE A 122 -17.76 2.76 15.25
C PHE A 122 -16.58 2.35 14.36
N LEU A 123 -16.15 1.08 14.51
CA LEU A 123 -15.12 0.47 13.69
C LEU A 123 -15.38 0.62 12.17
N GLU A 124 -16.65 0.63 11.77
CA GLU A 124 -17.06 0.84 10.37
C GLU A 124 -16.47 2.12 9.78
N ALA A 125 -16.55 3.24 10.47
CA ALA A 125 -16.02 4.51 9.98
C ALA A 125 -14.49 4.44 9.77
N PHE A 126 -13.76 3.79 10.67
CA PHE A 126 -12.32 3.57 10.51
C PHE A 126 -12.01 2.69 9.30
N LEU A 127 -12.75 1.59 9.10
CA LEU A 127 -12.60 0.71 7.92
C LEU A 127 -12.86 1.47 6.63
N VAL A 128 -13.89 2.29 6.57
CA VAL A 128 -14.17 3.18 5.42
C VAL A 128 -12.99 4.11 5.15
N GLY A 129 -12.46 4.78 6.17
CA GLY A 129 -11.30 5.67 6.02
C GLY A 129 -10.05 4.94 5.51
N VAL A 130 -9.79 3.73 5.99
CA VAL A 130 -8.68 2.89 5.53
C VAL A 130 -8.88 2.46 4.07
N ALA A 131 -10.10 2.04 3.70
CA ALA A 131 -10.44 1.63 2.33
C ALA A 131 -10.30 2.80 1.35
N ASP A 132 -10.88 3.96 1.68
CA ASP A 132 -10.80 5.17 0.86
C ASP A 132 -9.33 5.59 0.64
N ALA A 133 -8.51 5.59 1.70
CA ALA A 133 -7.08 5.87 1.61
C ALA A 133 -6.34 4.87 0.70
N ALA A 134 -6.71 3.59 0.75
CA ALA A 134 -6.12 2.55 -0.07
C ALA A 134 -6.51 2.69 -1.56
N PHE A 135 -7.75 3.01 -1.87
CA PHE A 135 -8.21 3.26 -3.23
C PHE A 135 -7.51 4.47 -3.85
N ALA A 136 -7.44 5.58 -3.11
CA ALA A 136 -6.74 6.79 -3.54
C ALA A 136 -5.24 6.52 -3.79
N ALA A 137 -4.59 5.76 -2.90
CA ALA A 137 -3.20 5.39 -3.06
C ALA A 137 -2.97 4.48 -4.27
N GLN A 138 -3.85 3.52 -4.54
CA GLN A 138 -3.70 2.64 -5.70
C GLN A 138 -3.88 3.39 -7.02
N ASN A 139 -4.82 4.33 -7.11
CA ASN A 139 -4.93 5.22 -8.26
C ASN A 139 -3.65 6.04 -8.46
N THR A 140 -3.07 6.56 -7.36
CA THR A 140 -1.77 7.24 -7.38
C THR A 140 -0.67 6.35 -7.95
N VAL A 141 -0.58 5.08 -7.52
CA VAL A 141 0.43 4.13 -8.03
C VAL A 141 0.30 3.94 -9.53
N VAL A 142 -0.92 3.72 -10.04
CA VAL A 142 -1.15 3.53 -11.48
C VAL A 142 -0.73 4.78 -12.27
N ALA A 143 -1.08 5.97 -11.78
CA ALA A 143 -0.69 7.24 -12.40
C ALA A 143 0.84 7.42 -12.41
N LEU A 144 1.52 7.17 -11.28
CA LEU A 144 2.98 7.26 -11.20
C LEU A 144 3.68 6.30 -12.16
N GLU A 145 3.25 5.06 -12.21
CA GLU A 145 3.85 4.03 -13.07
C GLU A 145 3.60 4.33 -14.56
N SER A 146 2.46 4.91 -14.92
CA SER A 146 2.19 5.38 -16.29
C SER A 146 3.10 6.53 -16.72
N LEU A 147 3.62 7.31 -15.76
CA LEU A 147 4.60 8.38 -15.98
C LEU A 147 6.06 7.90 -15.91
N GLY A 148 6.29 6.59 -15.79
CA GLY A 148 7.63 5.99 -15.67
C GLY A 148 8.28 6.18 -14.30
N LEU A 149 7.51 6.58 -13.29
CA LEU A 149 7.96 6.66 -11.90
C LEU A 149 7.83 5.29 -11.22
N GLY A 150 8.67 5.06 -10.22
CA GLY A 150 8.60 3.89 -9.34
C GLY A 150 8.16 4.27 -7.93
N CYS A 151 7.56 3.33 -7.24
CA CYS A 151 7.09 3.56 -5.88
C CYS A 151 7.19 2.30 -5.00
N CYS A 152 7.07 2.50 -3.68
CA CYS A 152 6.96 1.41 -2.72
C CYS A 152 6.05 1.80 -1.56
N TYR A 153 5.08 0.94 -1.25
CA TYR A 153 4.24 1.08 -0.05
C TYR A 153 5.04 0.83 1.24
N ILE A 154 4.86 1.70 2.23
CA ILE A 154 5.56 1.67 3.51
C ILE A 154 4.57 1.42 4.66
N GLY A 155 4.26 0.17 4.91
CA GLY A 155 3.43 -0.22 6.06
C GLY A 155 4.07 0.08 7.43
N GLY A 156 5.37 0.34 7.45
CA GLY A 156 6.13 0.72 8.64
C GLY A 156 5.65 2.01 9.32
N MET A 157 4.88 2.87 8.64
CA MET A 157 4.24 4.04 9.25
C MET A 157 3.36 3.67 10.45
N ARG A 158 2.91 2.43 10.54
CA ARG A 158 2.10 1.91 11.66
C ARG A 158 2.93 1.29 12.80
N ASN A 159 4.27 1.31 12.72
CA ASN A 159 5.09 0.77 13.81
C ASN A 159 5.07 1.69 15.05
N GLN A 160 5.05 3.01 14.83
CA GLN A 160 5.00 4.05 15.85
C GLN A 160 3.97 5.12 15.43
N PRO A 161 2.67 4.79 15.41
CA PRO A 161 1.65 5.64 14.79
C PRO A 161 1.48 6.99 15.48
N GLU A 162 1.67 7.07 16.79
CA GLU A 162 1.59 8.32 17.55
C GLU A 162 2.75 9.27 17.17
N ALA A 163 3.97 8.73 17.03
CA ALA A 163 5.13 9.50 16.61
C ALA A 163 4.96 10.03 15.18
N VAL A 164 4.42 9.19 14.28
CA VAL A 164 4.10 9.61 12.91
C VAL A 164 3.01 10.68 12.90
N ALA A 165 1.96 10.53 13.71
CA ALA A 165 0.89 11.53 13.83
C ALA A 165 1.44 12.87 14.34
N GLN A 166 2.31 12.85 15.35
CA GLN A 166 2.97 14.04 15.89
C GLN A 166 3.88 14.71 14.84
N GLU A 167 4.73 13.94 14.15
CA GLU A 167 5.65 14.46 13.12
C GLU A 167 4.92 15.13 11.95
N LEU A 168 3.75 14.60 11.59
CA LEU A 168 2.92 15.11 10.49
C LEU A 168 1.87 16.13 10.95
N GLY A 169 1.75 16.40 12.25
CA GLY A 169 0.74 17.31 12.80
C GLY A 169 -0.69 16.83 12.56
N LEU A 170 -0.92 15.51 12.64
CA LEU A 170 -2.27 14.96 12.41
C LEU A 170 -3.20 15.30 13.57
N PRO A 171 -4.45 15.69 13.29
CA PRO A 171 -5.46 15.87 14.34
C PRO A 171 -5.90 14.53 14.93
N LYS A 172 -6.70 14.56 16.00
CA LYS A 172 -7.44 13.38 16.48
C LYS A 172 -8.33 12.83 15.35
N GLU A 173 -8.61 11.55 15.40
CA GLU A 173 -9.36 10.82 14.37
C GLU A 173 -8.71 10.85 12.98
N ALA A 174 -7.37 11.05 12.93
CA ALA A 174 -6.56 10.92 11.71
C ALA A 174 -5.41 9.93 11.97
N PHE A 175 -5.26 8.93 11.10
CA PHE A 175 -4.32 7.82 11.26
C PHE A 175 -3.54 7.56 9.98
N ALA A 176 -2.20 7.53 10.08
CA ALA A 176 -1.32 7.20 8.97
C ALA A 176 -1.41 5.71 8.62
N VAL A 177 -2.13 5.38 7.55
CA VAL A 177 -2.35 3.98 7.11
C VAL A 177 -1.08 3.38 6.56
N PHE A 178 -0.41 4.09 5.65
CA PHE A 178 0.88 3.72 5.06
C PHE A 178 1.51 4.92 4.36
N GLY A 179 2.82 4.83 4.14
CA GLY A 179 3.55 5.71 3.24
C GLY A 179 3.63 5.15 1.82
N LEU A 180 3.99 6.00 0.87
CA LEU A 180 4.34 5.64 -0.51
C LEU A 180 5.58 6.45 -0.89
N THR A 181 6.73 5.79 -1.06
CA THR A 181 7.95 6.42 -1.56
C THR A 181 7.91 6.51 -3.08
N ILE A 182 8.40 7.60 -3.66
CA ILE A 182 8.26 7.92 -5.09
C ILE A 182 9.58 8.48 -5.60
N GLY A 183 9.96 8.05 -6.82
CA GLY A 183 11.11 8.54 -7.56
C GLY A 183 11.25 7.84 -8.90
N TYR A 184 12.16 8.29 -9.75
CA TYR A 184 12.54 7.52 -10.93
C TYR A 184 13.34 6.28 -10.49
N PRO A 185 13.03 5.09 -11.02
CA PRO A 185 13.80 3.88 -10.70
C PRO A 185 15.28 4.07 -11.03
N ASP A 186 16.16 3.62 -10.14
CA ASP A 186 17.59 3.56 -10.40
C ASP A 186 17.86 2.46 -11.45
N PRO A 187 18.41 2.79 -12.62
CA PRO A 187 18.64 1.82 -13.71
C PRO A 187 19.69 0.76 -13.35
N ASP A 188 20.56 1.04 -12.39
CA ASP A 188 21.61 0.10 -11.96
C ASP A 188 21.10 -0.94 -10.96
N VAL A 189 19.86 -0.80 -10.48
CA VAL A 189 19.25 -1.72 -9.52
C VAL A 189 18.12 -2.51 -10.18
N VAL A 190 18.39 -3.79 -10.42
CA VAL A 190 17.41 -4.70 -11.03
C VAL A 190 16.24 -4.92 -10.06
N THR A 191 15.05 -4.58 -10.54
CA THR A 191 13.78 -4.91 -9.87
C THR A 191 12.87 -5.61 -10.85
N ASP A 192 12.17 -6.65 -10.41
CA ASP A 192 11.33 -7.45 -11.28
C ASP A 192 9.91 -7.60 -10.76
N VAL A 193 9.02 -8.08 -11.63
CA VAL A 193 7.62 -8.35 -11.35
C VAL A 193 7.51 -9.55 -10.41
N LYS A 194 7.08 -9.30 -9.17
CA LYS A 194 6.93 -10.37 -8.19
C LYS A 194 5.75 -11.28 -8.55
N PRO A 195 5.93 -12.61 -8.60
CA PRO A 195 4.83 -13.55 -8.80
C PRO A 195 3.71 -13.36 -7.78
N ARG A 196 2.49 -13.68 -8.19
CA ARG A 196 1.30 -13.68 -7.35
C ARG A 196 0.69 -15.07 -7.27
N LEU A 197 -0.15 -15.28 -6.26
CA LEU A 197 -0.97 -16.50 -6.16
C LEU A 197 -1.72 -16.74 -7.47
N PRO A 198 -1.84 -17.99 -7.94
CA PRO A 198 -2.68 -18.32 -9.09
C PRO A 198 -4.12 -17.86 -8.90
N ALA A 199 -4.77 -17.44 -10.00
CA ALA A 199 -6.11 -16.90 -9.94
C ALA A 199 -7.13 -17.80 -9.19
N PRO A 200 -7.15 -19.12 -9.33
CA PRO A 200 -8.09 -19.98 -8.59
C PRO A 200 -7.95 -19.94 -7.06
N LEU A 201 -6.81 -19.44 -6.53
CA LEU A 201 -6.61 -19.31 -5.09
C LEU A 201 -7.13 -17.97 -4.52
N VAL A 202 -7.54 -17.04 -5.37
CA VAL A 202 -8.02 -15.71 -4.97
C VAL A 202 -9.35 -15.32 -5.61
N LEU A 203 -9.74 -16.00 -6.70
CA LEU A 203 -11.00 -15.79 -7.41
C LEU A 203 -11.85 -17.04 -7.27
N HIS A 204 -12.98 -16.92 -6.62
CA HIS A 204 -13.94 -17.99 -6.39
C HIS A 204 -15.26 -17.64 -7.04
N GLU A 205 -15.87 -18.57 -7.77
CA GLU A 205 -17.18 -18.40 -8.36
C GLU A 205 -18.26 -18.84 -7.36
N GLU A 206 -19.26 -18.00 -7.16
CA GLU A 206 -20.45 -18.21 -6.32
C GLU A 206 -20.13 -18.43 -4.82
N ARG A 207 -19.11 -19.21 -4.47
CA ARG A 207 -18.78 -19.58 -3.09
C ARG A 207 -17.30 -19.66 -2.87
N TYR A 208 -16.86 -19.18 -1.70
CA TYR A 208 -15.49 -19.34 -1.25
C TYR A 208 -15.09 -20.81 -1.14
N GLN A 209 -13.90 -21.14 -1.63
CA GLN A 209 -13.27 -22.46 -1.51
C GLN A 209 -11.89 -22.29 -0.87
N ALA A 210 -11.65 -23.03 0.22
CA ALA A 210 -10.34 -23.03 0.87
C ALA A 210 -9.31 -23.74 -0.02
N GLU A 211 -8.12 -23.19 -0.10
CA GLU A 211 -6.99 -23.77 -0.81
C GLU A 211 -6.45 -25.03 -0.07
N THR A 212 -5.78 -25.90 -0.83
CA THR A 212 -5.02 -27.03 -0.27
C THR A 212 -3.53 -26.73 -0.24
N ALA A 213 -2.77 -27.48 0.57
CA ALA A 213 -1.32 -27.34 0.64
C ALA A 213 -0.65 -27.60 -0.73
N GLU A 214 -1.19 -28.55 -1.49
CA GLU A 214 -0.70 -28.92 -2.83
C GLU A 214 -0.86 -27.76 -3.81
N ALA A 215 -1.98 -27.02 -3.74
CA ALA A 215 -2.25 -25.86 -4.61
C ALA A 215 -1.23 -24.72 -4.41
N LEU A 216 -0.55 -24.66 -3.27
CA LEU A 216 0.48 -23.65 -2.98
C LEU A 216 1.89 -24.07 -3.42
N ALA A 217 2.11 -25.34 -3.78
CA ALA A 217 3.45 -25.87 -4.08
C ALA A 217 4.09 -25.17 -5.30
N ASP A 218 3.35 -25.03 -6.41
CA ASP A 218 3.82 -24.38 -7.64
C ASP A 218 4.11 -22.90 -7.41
N TYR A 219 3.28 -22.22 -6.62
CA TYR A 219 3.53 -20.85 -6.25
C TYR A 219 4.77 -20.69 -5.38
N ASN A 220 5.00 -21.60 -4.43
CA ASN A 220 6.22 -21.63 -3.63
C ASN A 220 7.47 -21.78 -4.50
N ALA A 221 7.46 -22.67 -5.49
CA ALA A 221 8.55 -22.84 -6.44
C ALA A 221 8.82 -21.54 -7.23
N SER A 222 7.77 -20.90 -7.75
CA SER A 222 7.87 -19.61 -8.46
C SER A 222 8.44 -18.50 -7.57
N MET A 223 8.04 -18.46 -6.29
CA MET A 223 8.56 -17.49 -5.33
C MET A 223 10.00 -17.74 -4.95
N SER A 224 10.42 -19.02 -4.78
CA SER A 224 11.82 -19.35 -4.53
C SER A 224 12.71 -18.93 -5.69
N ALA A 225 12.31 -19.20 -6.93
CA ALA A 225 13.05 -18.77 -8.12
C ALA A 225 13.16 -17.24 -8.20
N PHE A 226 12.07 -16.50 -7.91
CA PHE A 226 12.11 -15.03 -7.83
C PHE A 226 13.07 -14.56 -6.73
N GLN A 227 13.03 -15.16 -5.54
CA GLN A 227 13.90 -14.80 -4.44
C GLN A 227 15.38 -15.00 -4.77
N GLN A 228 15.74 -16.10 -5.44
CA GLN A 228 17.11 -16.35 -5.94
C GLN A 228 17.55 -15.29 -6.93
N MET A 229 16.72 -14.99 -7.94
CA MET A 229 17.02 -13.98 -8.97
C MET A 229 17.22 -12.58 -8.37
N GLN A 230 16.46 -12.24 -7.31
CA GLN A 230 16.55 -10.96 -6.60
C GLN A 230 17.55 -10.97 -5.45
N GLN A 231 18.36 -12.03 -5.28
CA GLN A 231 19.34 -12.21 -4.20
C GLN A 231 18.72 -12.02 -2.79
N MET A 232 17.48 -12.47 -2.62
CA MET A 232 16.75 -12.44 -1.37
C MET A 232 16.91 -13.77 -0.61
N PRO A 233 16.69 -13.81 0.73
CA PRO A 233 16.62 -15.06 1.47
C PRO A 233 15.55 -16.00 0.88
N GLU A 234 15.97 -17.20 0.46
CA GLU A 234 15.10 -18.18 -0.14
C GLU A 234 14.26 -18.89 0.93
N SER A 235 12.95 -18.83 0.80
CA SER A 235 12.03 -19.44 1.78
C SER A 235 10.67 -19.81 1.22
N GLY A 236 10.45 -19.58 -0.07
CA GLY A 236 9.12 -19.65 -0.66
C GLY A 236 8.15 -18.64 -0.05
N TRP A 237 6.91 -18.63 -0.53
CA TRP A 237 5.88 -17.75 -0.01
C TRP A 237 5.32 -18.21 1.34
N THR A 238 5.00 -19.50 1.48
CA THR A 238 4.43 -20.04 2.74
C THR A 238 5.36 -19.85 3.92
N GLY A 239 6.66 -20.06 3.73
CA GLY A 239 7.66 -19.82 4.77
C GLY A 239 7.82 -18.33 5.12
N GLN A 240 7.71 -17.45 4.14
CA GLN A 240 7.73 -16.00 4.37
C GLN A 240 6.45 -15.53 5.09
N ALA A 241 5.28 -15.98 4.63
CA ALA A 241 3.99 -15.58 5.17
C ALA A 241 3.82 -16.08 6.61
N SER A 242 4.11 -17.36 6.89
CA SER A 242 4.00 -17.91 8.25
C SER A 242 4.92 -17.21 9.25
N ARG A 243 6.16 -16.90 8.86
CA ARG A 243 7.05 -16.09 9.72
C ARG A 243 6.50 -14.68 9.98
N ARG A 244 5.81 -14.09 9.01
CA ARG A 244 5.24 -12.71 9.16
C ARG A 244 4.07 -12.65 10.13
N VAL A 245 3.33 -13.75 10.30
CA VAL A 245 2.13 -13.82 11.17
C VAL A 245 2.34 -14.71 12.41
N ARG A 246 3.57 -15.09 12.73
CA ARG A 246 3.88 -16.08 13.79
C ARG A 246 3.55 -15.61 15.20
N GLY A 247 3.44 -14.28 15.46
CA GLY A 247 3.15 -13.71 16.76
C GLY A 247 3.34 -12.21 16.80
N ALA A 248 3.10 -11.61 17.96
CA ALA A 248 3.22 -10.17 18.19
C ALA A 248 4.62 -9.64 17.87
N GLU A 249 5.66 -10.40 18.18
CA GLU A 249 7.06 -10.03 17.93
C GLU A 249 7.36 -9.84 16.43
N ALA A 250 6.59 -10.47 15.54
CA ALA A 250 6.71 -10.28 14.09
C ALA A 250 6.01 -9.02 13.58
N LEU A 251 5.22 -8.36 14.41
CA LEU A 251 4.41 -7.21 14.01
C LEU A 251 5.15 -5.87 14.13
N SER A 252 6.36 -5.84 14.70
CA SER A 252 7.16 -4.61 14.80
C SER A 252 6.45 -3.45 15.51
N GLY A 253 5.80 -3.72 16.64
CA GLY A 253 5.03 -2.75 17.44
C GLY A 253 3.58 -2.53 16.97
N ARG A 254 3.13 -3.23 15.92
CA ARG A 254 1.74 -3.10 15.41
C ARG A 254 0.73 -3.99 16.11
N ASP A 255 1.16 -4.84 17.04
CA ASP A 255 0.33 -5.62 17.96
C ASP A 255 -0.51 -4.72 18.88
N ARG A 256 -0.04 -3.50 19.15
CA ARG A 256 -0.74 -2.50 19.99
C ARG A 256 -1.60 -1.50 19.20
N LEU A 257 -1.90 -1.74 17.92
CA LEU A 257 -2.62 -0.74 17.09
C LEU A 257 -3.99 -0.36 17.66
N ALA A 258 -4.70 -1.26 18.33
CA ALA A 258 -5.99 -0.94 18.94
C ALA A 258 -5.86 0.17 20.02
N SER A 259 -4.85 0.07 20.92
CA SER A 259 -4.59 1.11 21.93
C SER A 259 -4.11 2.41 21.28
N ALA A 260 -3.23 2.34 20.28
CA ALA A 260 -2.76 3.50 19.57
C ALA A 260 -3.89 4.26 18.84
N LEU A 261 -4.83 3.55 18.23
CA LEU A 261 -6.01 4.16 17.61
C LEU A 261 -6.91 4.84 18.64
N ALA A 262 -7.11 4.23 19.80
CA ALA A 262 -7.85 4.87 20.90
C ALA A 262 -7.15 6.16 21.37
N GLU A 263 -5.82 6.14 21.54
CA GLU A 263 -5.03 7.33 21.87
C GLU A 263 -5.12 8.42 20.79
N LEU A 264 -5.24 8.04 19.52
CA LEU A 264 -5.45 8.95 18.39
C LEU A 264 -6.91 9.42 18.27
N GLY A 265 -7.82 8.96 19.14
CA GLY A 265 -9.18 9.45 19.25
C GLY A 265 -10.25 8.64 18.52
N PHE A 266 -9.91 7.47 18.00
CA PHE A 266 -10.89 6.58 17.35
C PHE A 266 -11.69 5.78 18.41
N GLY A 267 -13.01 5.78 18.30
CA GLY A 267 -13.91 5.08 19.24
C GLY A 267 -13.87 3.55 19.10
N LEU A 268 -13.89 3.05 17.88
CA LEU A 268 -13.80 1.62 17.51
C LEU A 268 -14.85 0.72 18.21
N LYS A 269 -16.06 1.25 18.48
CA LYS A 269 -17.18 0.50 19.08
C LYS A 269 -17.67 -0.62 18.16
#